data_34bfae37a2451b8e6b7f1442d8bc4afb
#
_entry.id   34bfae37a2451b8e6b7f1442d8bc4afb
#
_cell.length_a   1.000
_cell.length_b   1.000
_cell.length_c   1.000
_cell.angle_alpha   90.00
_cell.angle_beta   90.00
_cell.angle_gamma   90.00
#
_symmetry.space_group_name_H-M   'P 1'
#
loop_
_entity.id
_entity.type
_entity.pdbx_description
1 polymer ?
#
loop_
_entity_poly.entity_id
_entity_poly.type
_entity_poly.pdbx_seq_one_letter_code
_entity_poly.pdbx_strand_id
1 'polypeptide(L)'
;MFYQDHLAEAQGGDGQGPDIGHAVSADLVRWAHLPVAVWNDQPYDSVAIYTGSATIVNGVPTMVYPGLCTRHNWSSCDTGTLLAVAVPADHAGDPLLTNWSKPAYNPIVNNTQRDPSTAWQTAAGEWRLTNYEGKVYSSLDFVAWNVSSGGAAIFPVAECPDFFPVPAACQGAGCAAPWPGTGPAPTHVHKVSIGAQDYYTFGIYDEGAVGTTGTWTPSEGVAPLIPLDMSARSSPAAMAFYASKSFLDPVGAGRRIYWGWALVPPQSTQTLPRVTEFHAGLQILTFKPLPELEGLRAAPPLAALDSVPLGSAGSERVWLGDWAAGAGNTSELVVTFALPAGAGVVSFGAAVLVGAPSGGGANASTPITLDYDPAAHVLNATVGAATAAVPLLPGDAAVDVHIFVDNTFIEVFVMEGRAAFTASITSHGAEAGAAGMELFASAPVQASAVHVYHLEGIWVSAPEVLASAGGAGR
;
A
#
# COMPACT_ATOMS: atom_id res chain seq x y z
N MET A 1 9.18 10.43 0.78
CA MET A 1 8.14 9.93 -0.15
C MET A 1 8.12 10.82 -1.38
N PHE A 2 7.98 10.21 -2.56
CA PHE A 2 7.79 10.93 -3.82
C PHE A 2 6.44 10.52 -4.39
N TYR A 3 5.71 11.46 -4.95
CA TYR A 3 4.36 11.24 -5.50
C TYR A 3 4.14 12.11 -6.73
N GLN A 4 3.21 11.70 -7.59
CA GLN A 4 2.79 12.56 -8.70
C GLN A 4 2.03 13.76 -8.11
N ASP A 5 2.49 14.97 -8.45
CA ASP A 5 1.90 16.21 -8.00
C ASP A 5 1.34 16.99 -9.19
N HIS A 6 0.05 17.29 -9.13
CA HIS A 6 -0.65 18.04 -10.15
C HIS A 6 -0.88 19.47 -9.64
N LEU A 7 0.11 20.33 -9.82
CA LEU A 7 0.08 21.72 -9.35
C LEU A 7 -0.91 22.63 -10.12
N ALA A 8 -1.40 22.19 -11.27
CA ALA A 8 -2.38 22.91 -12.06
C ALA A 8 -3.54 21.99 -12.46
N GLU A 9 -4.76 22.54 -12.52
CA GLU A 9 -5.98 21.81 -12.91
C GLU A 9 -5.96 21.32 -14.38
N ALA A 10 -5.02 21.74 -15.18
CA ALA A 10 -4.94 21.39 -16.60
C ALA A 10 -4.24 20.05 -16.79
N GLN A 11 -5.00 19.00 -16.88
CA GLN A 11 -4.53 17.74 -17.41
C GLN A 11 -4.38 17.84 -18.94
N GLY A 12 -3.15 17.69 -19.42
CA GLY A 12 -2.90 17.50 -20.84
C GLY A 12 -2.78 18.80 -21.63
N GLY A 13 -1.71 19.48 -21.42
CA GLY A 13 -1.23 20.56 -22.28
C GLY A 13 0.27 20.72 -22.07
N ASP A 14 0.96 21.26 -23.02
CA ASP A 14 2.41 21.44 -23.01
C ASP A 14 2.91 21.97 -21.66
N GLY A 15 3.61 21.13 -20.89
CA GLY A 15 4.23 21.48 -19.63
C GLY A 15 3.29 21.58 -18.41
N GLN A 16 2.08 21.04 -18.47
CA GLN A 16 1.09 21.06 -17.39
C GLN A 16 0.74 19.66 -16.85
N GLY A 17 1.50 18.65 -17.21
CA GLY A 17 1.37 17.30 -16.64
C GLY A 17 1.94 17.25 -15.24
N PRO A 18 1.80 16.09 -14.53
CA PRO A 18 2.33 15.94 -13.19
C PRO A 18 3.85 16.09 -13.15
N ASP A 19 4.30 16.66 -12.05
CA ASP A 19 5.66 16.70 -11.54
C ASP A 19 5.85 15.67 -10.44
N ILE A 20 7.02 15.63 -9.80
CA ILE A 20 7.26 14.81 -8.62
C ILE A 20 7.25 15.65 -7.37
N GLY A 21 6.18 15.56 -6.61
CA GLY A 21 6.05 16.10 -5.28
C GLY A 21 6.89 15.33 -4.26
N HIS A 22 7.17 15.97 -3.13
CA HIS A 22 8.09 15.44 -2.14
C HIS A 22 7.59 15.68 -0.72
N ALA A 23 7.66 14.65 0.11
CA ALA A 23 7.45 14.73 1.55
C ALA A 23 8.51 13.90 2.29
N VAL A 24 8.90 14.35 3.47
CA VAL A 24 9.91 13.70 4.31
C VAL A 24 9.33 13.31 5.65
N SER A 25 9.79 12.19 6.19
CA SER A 25 9.44 11.68 7.52
C SER A 25 10.65 11.02 8.17
N ALA A 26 10.73 11.08 9.50
CA ALA A 26 11.71 10.36 10.29
C ALA A 26 11.18 9.01 10.81
N ASP A 27 9.85 8.80 10.81
CA ASP A 27 9.17 7.63 11.38
C ASP A 27 8.18 6.96 10.40
N LEU A 28 8.12 7.41 9.14
CA LEU A 28 7.18 6.95 8.10
C LEU A 28 5.71 7.27 8.39
N VAL A 29 5.42 8.01 9.43
CA VAL A 29 4.07 8.34 9.91
C VAL A 29 3.83 9.84 9.96
N ARG A 30 4.77 10.61 10.53
CA ARG A 30 4.69 12.08 10.56
C ARG A 30 5.50 12.68 9.44
N TRP A 31 4.86 13.49 8.60
CA TRP A 31 5.38 13.97 7.33
C TRP A 31 5.44 15.47 7.25
N ALA A 32 6.49 15.99 6.65
CA ALA A 32 6.57 17.38 6.24
C ALA A 32 6.60 17.49 4.72
N HIS A 33 5.76 18.37 4.17
CA HIS A 33 5.83 18.72 2.74
C HIS A 33 7.12 19.48 2.46
N LEU A 34 7.73 19.13 1.34
CA LEU A 34 8.90 19.80 0.78
C LEU A 34 8.55 20.39 -0.60
N PRO A 35 9.38 21.29 -1.15
CA PRO A 35 9.21 21.73 -2.53
C PRO A 35 9.22 20.57 -3.51
N VAL A 36 8.62 20.77 -4.70
CA VAL A 36 8.68 19.80 -5.80
C VAL A 36 10.11 19.32 -6.02
N ALA A 37 10.31 18.01 -6.02
CA ALA A 37 11.63 17.42 -6.18
C ALA A 37 12.11 17.46 -7.64
N VAL A 38 11.24 17.10 -8.58
CA VAL A 38 11.59 17.01 -10.01
C VAL A 38 10.51 17.65 -10.85
N TRP A 39 10.88 18.77 -11.49
CA TRP A 39 10.02 19.50 -12.42
C TRP A 39 10.07 18.89 -13.82
N ASN A 40 9.01 18.97 -14.60
CA ASN A 40 8.95 18.57 -16.00
C ASN A 40 9.52 19.66 -16.94
N ASP A 41 10.74 20.12 -16.67
CA ASP A 41 11.39 21.31 -17.23
C ASP A 41 12.42 21.02 -18.34
N GLN A 42 12.62 19.75 -18.71
CA GLN A 42 13.54 19.37 -19.77
C GLN A 42 12.79 18.99 -21.05
N PRO A 43 13.38 19.17 -22.24
CA PRO A 43 12.71 18.81 -23.51
C PRO A 43 12.20 17.37 -23.55
N TYR A 44 12.88 16.44 -22.88
CA TYR A 44 12.54 15.03 -22.86
C TYR A 44 11.42 14.66 -21.83
N ASP A 45 11.05 15.56 -20.94
CA ASP A 45 9.97 15.34 -19.96
C ASP A 45 8.95 16.51 -19.89
N SER A 46 9.00 17.41 -20.86
CA SER A 46 8.23 18.67 -20.88
C SER A 46 6.71 18.50 -20.92
N VAL A 47 6.21 17.32 -21.20
CA VAL A 47 4.76 17.04 -21.16
C VAL A 47 4.32 16.62 -19.76
N ALA A 48 5.05 15.70 -19.15
CA ALA A 48 4.72 15.15 -17.83
C ALA A 48 5.85 14.26 -17.29
N ILE A 49 5.81 14.03 -15.99
CA ILE A 49 6.57 12.97 -15.32
C ILE A 49 5.56 12.02 -14.67
N TYR A 50 5.62 10.72 -15.01
CA TYR A 50 4.71 9.72 -14.45
C TYR A 50 5.38 8.89 -13.35
N THR A 51 4.73 7.80 -12.96
CA THR A 51 5.16 6.94 -11.83
C THR A 51 6.59 6.44 -12.03
N GLY A 52 7.46 6.83 -11.10
CA GLY A 52 8.84 6.40 -11.02
C GLY A 52 9.10 5.45 -9.85
N SER A 53 10.38 5.15 -9.63
CA SER A 53 10.88 4.40 -8.48
C SER A 53 12.21 4.96 -8.01
N ALA A 54 12.51 4.83 -6.73
CA ALA A 54 13.78 5.26 -6.15
C ALA A 54 14.63 4.04 -5.76
N THR A 55 15.93 4.14 -5.98
CA THR A 55 16.93 3.12 -5.65
C THR A 55 18.14 3.82 -5.00
N ILE A 56 18.74 3.18 -4.00
CA ILE A 56 20.00 3.67 -3.43
C ILE A 56 21.16 3.14 -4.29
N VAL A 57 21.82 4.03 -5.00
CA VAL A 57 22.96 3.71 -5.88
C VAL A 57 24.22 4.25 -5.25
N ASN A 58 25.14 3.37 -4.82
CA ASN A 58 26.38 3.75 -4.13
C ASN A 58 26.16 4.74 -2.96
N GLY A 59 25.10 4.55 -2.19
CA GLY A 59 24.73 5.41 -1.05
C GLY A 59 23.95 6.67 -1.44
N VAL A 60 23.70 6.92 -2.73
CA VAL A 60 22.94 8.09 -3.20
C VAL A 60 21.53 7.69 -3.60
N PRO A 61 20.48 8.30 -3.03
CA PRO A 61 19.13 8.12 -3.51
C PRO A 61 19.01 8.56 -4.97
N THR A 62 18.60 7.65 -5.83
CA THR A 62 18.50 7.89 -7.27
C THR A 62 17.10 7.53 -7.72
N MET A 63 16.39 8.50 -8.26
CA MET A 63 15.04 8.30 -8.82
C MET A 63 15.18 7.95 -10.30
N VAL A 64 14.49 6.90 -10.73
CA VAL A 64 14.24 6.58 -12.14
C VAL A 64 12.79 6.89 -12.43
N TYR A 65 12.53 7.72 -13.42
CA TYR A 65 11.18 8.17 -13.77
C TYR A 65 10.93 8.18 -15.27
N PRO A 66 9.68 7.98 -15.73
CA PRO A 66 9.32 8.15 -17.13
C PRO A 66 9.05 9.61 -17.42
N GLY A 67 9.84 10.20 -18.32
CA GLY A 67 9.54 11.49 -18.93
C GLY A 67 8.63 11.32 -20.16
N LEU A 68 7.66 12.20 -20.30
CA LEU A 68 6.80 12.29 -21.46
C LEU A 68 7.20 13.48 -22.31
N CYS A 69 7.29 13.26 -23.61
CA CYS A 69 7.72 14.24 -24.59
C CYS A 69 6.85 14.23 -25.85
N THR A 70 7.05 15.23 -26.69
CA THR A 70 6.54 15.26 -28.06
C THR A 70 7.70 15.56 -29.02
N ARG A 71 7.56 15.19 -30.29
CA ARG A 71 8.57 15.57 -31.31
C ARG A 71 8.67 17.08 -31.51
N HIS A 72 7.63 17.83 -31.14
CA HIS A 72 7.68 19.29 -31.16
C HIS A 72 8.67 19.84 -30.15
N ASN A 73 8.65 19.27 -28.91
CA ASN A 73 9.50 19.74 -27.82
C ASN A 73 10.91 19.11 -27.86
N TRP A 74 11.01 17.89 -28.41
CA TRP A 74 12.25 17.17 -28.49
C TRP A 74 12.31 16.25 -29.72
N SER A 75 13.21 16.53 -30.66
CA SER A 75 13.29 15.83 -31.96
C SER A 75 13.55 14.32 -31.85
N SER A 76 14.18 13.87 -30.78
CA SER A 76 14.45 12.45 -30.52
C SER A 76 13.31 11.72 -29.79
N CYS A 77 12.17 12.37 -29.62
CA CYS A 77 10.96 11.79 -29.02
C CYS A 77 10.18 10.98 -30.06
N ASP A 78 10.39 9.68 -30.13
CA ASP A 78 9.73 8.80 -31.12
C ASP A 78 8.48 8.12 -30.59
N THR A 79 8.52 7.59 -29.35
CA THR A 79 7.41 6.85 -28.73
C THR A 79 6.60 7.69 -27.74
N GLY A 80 7.01 8.92 -27.47
CA GLY A 80 6.37 9.79 -26.48
C GLY A 80 6.83 9.55 -25.04
N THR A 81 7.59 8.50 -24.78
CA THR A 81 8.03 8.11 -23.42
C THR A 81 9.47 7.62 -23.42
N LEU A 82 10.16 7.91 -22.33
CA LEU A 82 11.55 7.54 -22.08
C LEU A 82 11.76 7.30 -20.57
N LEU A 83 12.96 6.84 -20.16
CA LEU A 83 13.37 6.82 -18.76
C LEU A 83 14.50 7.81 -18.53
N ALA A 84 14.38 8.58 -17.46
CA ALA A 84 15.38 9.51 -16.98
C ALA A 84 15.66 9.30 -15.49
N VAL A 85 16.73 9.90 -14.99
CA VAL A 85 17.08 9.86 -13.57
C VAL A 85 17.14 11.26 -12.97
N ALA A 86 16.85 11.34 -11.67
CA ALA A 86 17.14 12.49 -10.84
C ALA A 86 17.89 12.06 -9.60
N VAL A 87 18.80 12.90 -9.12
CA VAL A 87 19.60 12.68 -7.93
C VAL A 87 19.58 13.93 -7.05
N PRO A 88 19.75 13.82 -5.73
CA PRO A 88 19.89 14.99 -4.87
C PRO A 88 21.08 15.84 -5.32
N ALA A 89 20.88 17.14 -5.37
CA ALA A 89 21.96 18.09 -5.73
C ALA A 89 23.10 18.08 -4.71
N ASP A 90 22.76 17.86 -3.43
CA ASP A 90 23.72 17.72 -2.32
C ASP A 90 23.18 16.72 -1.29
N HIS A 91 23.42 15.41 -1.53
CA HIS A 91 22.95 14.36 -0.62
C HIS A 91 23.70 14.31 0.72
N ALA A 92 24.88 14.91 0.81
CA ALA A 92 25.68 14.93 2.03
C ALA A 92 25.39 16.13 2.92
N GLY A 93 25.08 17.28 2.32
CA GLY A 93 24.85 18.54 3.03
C GLY A 93 23.37 18.90 3.22
N ASP A 94 22.46 18.31 2.45
CA ASP A 94 21.02 18.53 2.56
C ASP A 94 20.32 17.29 3.17
N PRO A 95 20.10 17.25 4.50
CA PRO A 95 19.51 16.10 5.17
C PRO A 95 18.04 15.86 4.81
N LEU A 96 17.35 16.84 4.24
CA LEU A 96 15.97 16.71 3.77
C LEU A 96 15.87 16.31 2.29
N LEU A 97 17.00 16.32 1.56
CA LEU A 97 17.07 16.10 0.13
C LEU A 97 16.09 17.00 -0.65
N THR A 98 16.09 18.28 -0.30
CA THR A 98 15.12 19.28 -0.80
C THR A 98 15.31 19.56 -2.28
N ASN A 99 16.59 19.58 -2.74
CA ASN A 99 16.93 19.96 -4.09
C ASN A 99 17.41 18.74 -4.90
N TRP A 100 16.83 18.57 -6.06
CA TRP A 100 17.14 17.49 -7.00
C TRP A 100 17.69 18.05 -8.31
N SER A 101 18.54 17.29 -8.95
CA SER A 101 19.14 17.63 -10.26
C SER A 101 18.95 16.48 -11.25
N LYS A 102 18.87 16.86 -12.53
CA LYS A 102 18.79 15.94 -13.65
C LYS A 102 20.17 15.88 -14.32
N PRO A 103 20.89 14.74 -14.24
CA PRO A 103 22.21 14.61 -14.86
C PRO A 103 22.19 14.84 -16.37
N ALA A 104 23.27 15.38 -16.91
CA ALA A 104 23.38 15.72 -18.33
C ALA A 104 23.36 14.50 -19.27
N TYR A 105 23.54 13.28 -18.75
CA TYR A 105 23.45 12.05 -19.54
C TYR A 105 22.00 11.56 -19.75
N ASN A 106 21.01 12.22 -19.17
CA ASN A 106 19.60 11.89 -19.43
C ASN A 106 19.23 12.12 -20.91
N PRO A 107 18.29 11.33 -21.45
CA PRO A 107 17.63 10.18 -20.84
C PRO A 107 18.52 8.95 -20.80
N ILE A 108 18.30 8.07 -19.79
CA ILE A 108 19.05 6.81 -19.64
C ILE A 108 18.54 5.70 -20.56
N VAL A 109 17.26 5.72 -20.91
CA VAL A 109 16.65 4.84 -21.92
C VAL A 109 15.71 5.68 -22.77
N ASN A 110 15.97 5.74 -24.06
CA ASN A 110 15.12 6.46 -25.00
C ASN A 110 14.10 5.52 -25.64
N ASN A 111 12.93 6.06 -26.02
CA ASN A 111 11.90 5.33 -26.77
C ASN A 111 11.48 4.01 -26.10
N THR A 112 11.02 4.09 -24.87
CA THR A 112 10.53 2.96 -24.06
C THR A 112 9.15 3.25 -23.49
N GLN A 113 8.70 2.43 -22.55
CA GLN A 113 7.43 2.61 -21.84
C GLN A 113 7.66 3.09 -20.40
N ARG A 114 6.54 3.48 -19.75
CA ARG A 114 6.48 4.03 -18.39
C ARG A 114 6.68 3.00 -17.30
N ASP A 115 6.57 3.46 -16.07
CA ASP A 115 6.45 2.70 -14.83
C ASP A 115 7.68 1.83 -14.52
N PRO A 116 8.90 2.40 -14.43
CA PRO A 116 10.06 1.62 -14.04
C PRO A 116 9.89 1.07 -12.61
N SER A 117 10.26 -0.19 -12.41
CA SER A 117 10.38 -0.77 -11.08
C SER A 117 11.53 -0.13 -10.30
N THR A 118 11.57 -0.34 -8.99
CA THR A 118 12.81 -0.19 -8.24
C THR A 118 13.88 -1.06 -8.89
N ALA A 119 15.07 -0.49 -9.11
CA ALA A 119 16.18 -1.27 -9.66
C ALA A 119 16.73 -2.22 -8.61
N TRP A 120 17.09 -3.42 -9.03
CA TRP A 120 17.76 -4.40 -8.20
C TRP A 120 19.15 -4.73 -8.74
N GLN A 121 20.00 -5.26 -7.88
CA GLN A 121 21.35 -5.64 -8.27
C GLN A 121 21.48 -7.16 -8.25
N THR A 122 22.07 -7.71 -9.32
CA THR A 122 22.39 -9.14 -9.38
C THR A 122 23.59 -9.47 -8.48
N ALA A 123 23.80 -10.74 -8.21
CA ALA A 123 24.99 -11.21 -7.49
C ALA A 123 26.31 -10.82 -8.17
N ALA A 124 26.30 -10.61 -9.49
CA ALA A 124 27.42 -10.13 -10.27
C ALA A 124 27.60 -8.61 -10.23
N GLY A 125 26.74 -7.88 -9.50
CA GLY A 125 26.81 -6.42 -9.40
C GLY A 125 26.13 -5.66 -10.53
N GLU A 126 25.48 -6.34 -11.47
CA GLU A 126 24.72 -5.71 -12.56
C GLU A 126 23.39 -5.17 -12.03
N TRP A 127 23.10 -3.90 -12.32
CA TRP A 127 21.80 -3.30 -12.06
C TRP A 127 20.78 -3.74 -13.09
N ARG A 128 19.57 -4.00 -12.65
CA ARG A 128 18.43 -4.33 -13.49
C ARG A 128 17.18 -3.56 -13.05
N LEU A 129 16.31 -3.27 -14.01
CA LEU A 129 14.95 -2.80 -13.77
C LEU A 129 14.01 -3.38 -14.83
N THR A 130 12.73 -3.41 -14.52
CA THR A 130 11.67 -3.70 -15.47
C THR A 130 10.70 -2.53 -15.56
N ASN A 131 9.86 -2.49 -16.58
CA ASN A 131 8.86 -1.46 -16.77
C ASN A 131 7.53 -2.04 -17.27
N TYR A 132 6.60 -1.18 -17.69
CA TYR A 132 5.29 -1.56 -18.23
C TYR A 132 5.35 -2.67 -19.28
N GLU A 133 6.38 -2.73 -20.12
CA GLU A 133 6.52 -3.75 -21.16
C GLU A 133 6.92 -5.14 -20.62
N GLY A 134 7.27 -5.25 -19.34
CA GLY A 134 7.80 -6.49 -18.76
C GLY A 134 9.19 -6.88 -19.26
N LYS A 135 9.87 -5.99 -19.99
CA LYS A 135 11.26 -6.16 -20.41
C LYS A 135 12.20 -5.85 -19.27
N VAL A 136 13.38 -6.46 -19.29
CA VAL A 136 14.46 -6.16 -18.36
C VAL A 136 15.49 -5.28 -19.04
N TYR A 137 15.84 -4.21 -18.39
CA TYR A 137 16.95 -3.32 -18.74
C TYR A 137 18.08 -3.55 -17.76
N SER A 138 19.31 -3.47 -18.23
CA SER A 138 20.50 -3.70 -17.41
C SER A 138 21.56 -2.60 -17.60
N SER A 139 22.33 -2.38 -16.53
CA SER A 139 23.43 -1.41 -16.47
C SER A 139 24.51 -1.88 -15.51
N LEU A 140 25.77 -1.60 -15.80
CA LEU A 140 26.89 -1.84 -14.89
C LEU A 140 27.23 -0.62 -14.02
N ASP A 141 26.80 0.57 -14.43
CA ASP A 141 27.18 1.84 -13.83
C ASP A 141 26.00 2.75 -13.43
N PHE A 142 24.76 2.28 -13.68
CA PHE A 142 23.52 3.04 -13.51
C PHE A 142 23.35 4.24 -14.45
N VAL A 143 24.28 4.43 -15.40
CA VAL A 143 24.30 5.54 -16.38
C VAL A 143 23.90 5.04 -17.76
N ALA A 144 24.62 4.01 -18.24
CA ALA A 144 24.34 3.41 -19.54
C ALA A 144 23.44 2.18 -19.37
N TRP A 145 22.22 2.29 -19.85
CA TRP A 145 21.22 1.22 -19.79
C TRP A 145 20.92 0.64 -21.16
N ASN A 146 20.82 -0.66 -21.23
CA ASN A 146 20.46 -1.38 -22.43
C ASN A 146 19.33 -2.37 -22.14
N VAL A 147 18.50 -2.65 -23.16
CA VAL A 147 17.62 -3.80 -23.11
C VAL A 147 18.50 -5.04 -23.01
N SER A 148 18.29 -5.85 -22.00
CA SER A 148 19.04 -7.09 -21.80
C SER A 148 18.90 -8.02 -23.01
N SER A 149 19.91 -8.85 -23.26
CA SER A 149 19.98 -9.67 -24.47
C SER A 149 18.77 -10.56 -24.65
N GLY A 150 18.23 -10.58 -25.89
CA GLY A 150 16.99 -11.26 -26.25
C GLY A 150 15.80 -10.34 -26.39
N GLY A 151 15.77 -9.16 -25.71
CA GLY A 151 14.73 -8.12 -25.88
C GLY A 151 13.29 -8.54 -25.57
N ALA A 152 13.07 -9.82 -25.24
CA ALA A 152 11.74 -10.34 -24.90
C ALA A 152 11.35 -9.96 -23.49
N ALA A 153 10.06 -9.71 -23.30
CA ALA A 153 9.49 -9.57 -21.96
C ALA A 153 9.56 -10.91 -21.21
N ILE A 154 10.01 -10.90 -19.97
CA ILE A 154 9.94 -12.06 -19.07
C ILE A 154 8.83 -11.91 -18.04
N PHE A 155 8.28 -10.71 -17.92
CA PHE A 155 7.14 -10.39 -17.08
C PHE A 155 5.92 -10.03 -17.93
N PRO A 156 4.70 -10.11 -17.41
CA PRO A 156 3.50 -9.66 -18.11
C PRO A 156 3.56 -8.14 -18.38
N VAL A 157 2.95 -7.72 -19.49
CA VAL A 157 2.73 -6.30 -19.78
C VAL A 157 1.67 -5.76 -18.84
N ALA A 158 2.06 -4.86 -17.93
CA ALA A 158 1.17 -4.31 -16.92
C ALA A 158 1.74 -3.03 -16.29
N GLU A 159 0.87 -2.22 -15.69
CA GLU A 159 1.24 -0.97 -15.04
C GLU A 159 1.96 -1.19 -13.71
N CYS A 160 2.76 -0.21 -13.33
CA CYS A 160 3.43 -0.09 -12.02
C CYS A 160 4.07 -1.39 -11.52
N PRO A 161 4.90 -2.09 -12.33
CA PRO A 161 5.55 -3.30 -11.86
C PRO A 161 6.44 -3.01 -10.66
N ASP A 162 6.48 -3.95 -9.74
CA ASP A 162 7.43 -4.00 -8.64
C ASP A 162 8.02 -5.41 -8.56
N PHE A 163 9.32 -5.53 -8.32
CA PHE A 163 10.02 -6.81 -8.32
C PHE A 163 11.03 -6.87 -7.19
N PHE A 164 10.92 -7.88 -6.34
CA PHE A 164 11.74 -7.96 -5.13
C PHE A 164 11.83 -9.40 -4.59
N PRO A 165 12.86 -9.73 -3.80
CA PRO A 165 12.94 -10.99 -3.08
C PRO A 165 11.74 -11.20 -2.17
N VAL A 166 11.32 -12.45 -1.98
CA VAL A 166 10.25 -12.77 -1.01
C VAL A 166 10.59 -12.14 0.34
N PRO A 167 9.68 -11.35 0.93
CA PRO A 167 9.90 -10.70 2.21
C PRO A 167 10.18 -11.70 3.35
N ALA A 168 10.65 -11.21 4.48
CA ALA A 168 10.81 -12.01 5.69
C ALA A 168 9.49 -12.72 6.05
N ALA A 169 9.60 -13.91 6.62
CA ALA A 169 8.43 -14.63 7.11
C ALA A 169 7.75 -13.85 8.24
N CYS A 170 6.42 -13.86 8.24
CA CYS A 170 5.63 -13.34 9.35
C CYS A 170 5.94 -14.08 10.66
N GLN A 171 5.39 -13.59 11.78
CA GLN A 171 5.49 -14.26 13.07
C GLN A 171 4.19 -15.00 13.38
N GLY A 172 4.29 -16.17 14.02
CA GLY A 172 3.11 -16.92 14.47
C GLY A 172 2.88 -18.23 13.73
N ALA A 173 1.69 -18.79 13.94
CA ALA A 173 1.32 -20.09 13.41
C ALA A 173 1.33 -20.13 11.88
N GLY A 174 1.96 -21.14 11.30
CA GLY A 174 2.03 -21.35 9.85
C GLY A 174 3.00 -20.43 9.10
N CYS A 175 3.51 -19.36 9.71
CA CYS A 175 4.40 -18.40 9.03
C CYS A 175 5.69 -19.02 8.53
N ALA A 176 6.34 -19.83 9.34
CA ALA A 176 7.57 -20.55 9.00
C ALA A 176 7.32 -22.01 8.57
N ALA A 177 6.10 -22.34 8.17
CA ALA A 177 5.80 -23.67 7.66
C ALA A 177 6.61 -23.95 6.37
N PRO A 178 6.94 -25.22 6.09
CA PRO A 178 7.47 -25.58 4.78
C PRO A 178 6.52 -25.11 3.68
N TRP A 179 7.10 -24.67 2.57
CA TRP A 179 6.31 -24.31 1.39
C TRP A 179 5.44 -25.49 0.94
N PRO A 180 4.09 -25.37 0.94
CA PRO A 180 3.21 -26.49 0.66
C PRO A 180 3.02 -26.75 -0.84
N GLY A 181 3.57 -25.90 -1.73
CA GLY A 181 3.49 -26.06 -3.17
C GLY A 181 4.23 -27.31 -3.69
N THR A 182 3.88 -27.75 -4.88
CA THR A 182 4.47 -28.93 -5.54
C THR A 182 5.88 -28.69 -6.09
N GLY A 183 6.30 -27.43 -6.16
CA GLY A 183 7.61 -26.98 -6.66
C GLY A 183 8.51 -26.43 -5.54
N PRO A 184 9.68 -25.91 -5.90
CA PRO A 184 10.55 -25.22 -4.95
C PRO A 184 9.89 -23.95 -4.40
N ALA A 185 10.30 -23.53 -3.20
CA ALA A 185 9.84 -22.28 -2.58
C ALA A 185 10.18 -21.07 -3.47
N PRO A 186 9.31 -20.07 -3.55
CA PRO A 186 9.56 -18.87 -4.35
C PRO A 186 10.76 -18.09 -3.82
N THR A 187 11.49 -17.48 -4.74
CA THR A 187 12.61 -16.60 -4.41
C THR A 187 12.23 -15.13 -4.49
N HIS A 188 11.26 -14.80 -5.35
CA HIS A 188 10.84 -13.43 -5.63
C HIS A 188 9.33 -13.27 -5.74
N VAL A 189 8.92 -12.04 -5.64
CA VAL A 189 7.57 -11.54 -5.90
C VAL A 189 7.62 -10.60 -7.08
N HIS A 190 6.68 -10.77 -8.01
CA HIS A 190 6.40 -9.80 -9.06
C HIS A 190 5.02 -9.22 -8.84
N LYS A 191 4.92 -7.90 -8.63
CA LYS A 191 3.69 -7.15 -8.45
C LYS A 191 3.37 -6.37 -9.70
N VAL A 192 2.11 -6.27 -10.04
CA VAL A 192 1.59 -5.48 -11.18
C VAL A 192 0.25 -4.85 -10.85
N SER A 193 -0.08 -3.78 -11.58
CA SER A 193 -1.39 -3.13 -11.56
C SER A 193 -2.13 -3.44 -12.85
N ILE A 194 -3.30 -4.09 -12.75
CA ILE A 194 -4.10 -4.51 -13.91
C ILE A 194 -5.56 -4.14 -13.66
N GLY A 195 -6.13 -3.35 -14.57
CA GLY A 195 -7.56 -3.07 -14.60
C GLY A 195 -8.09 -2.54 -13.26
N ALA A 196 -7.42 -1.56 -12.70
CA ALA A 196 -7.78 -0.87 -11.46
C ALA A 196 -7.63 -1.72 -10.17
N GLN A 197 -6.79 -2.72 -10.18
CA GLN A 197 -6.43 -3.50 -9.00
C GLN A 197 -4.98 -3.94 -9.05
N ASP A 198 -4.34 -4.04 -7.89
CA ASP A 198 -2.98 -4.52 -7.75
C ASP A 198 -2.95 -6.00 -7.41
N TYR A 199 -2.06 -6.72 -8.11
CA TYR A 199 -1.84 -8.16 -7.93
C TYR A 199 -0.38 -8.46 -7.74
N TYR A 200 -0.09 -9.58 -7.09
CA TYR A 200 1.24 -10.14 -7.04
C TYR A 200 1.24 -11.63 -7.44
N THR A 201 2.40 -12.08 -7.84
CA THR A 201 2.69 -13.47 -8.21
C THR A 201 3.99 -13.89 -7.54
N PHE A 202 4.03 -15.07 -6.98
CA PHE A 202 5.27 -15.69 -6.52
C PHE A 202 5.97 -16.41 -7.66
N GLY A 203 7.30 -16.48 -7.60
CA GLY A 203 8.06 -17.24 -8.57
C GLY A 203 9.53 -17.37 -8.21
N ILE A 204 10.24 -18.05 -9.10
CA ILE A 204 11.68 -18.21 -9.04
C ILE A 204 12.30 -17.33 -10.10
N TYR A 205 13.26 -16.53 -9.70
CA TYR A 205 14.07 -15.75 -10.60
C TYR A 205 15.49 -16.30 -10.64
N ASP A 206 15.91 -16.73 -11.82
CA ASP A 206 17.29 -17.06 -12.14
C ASP A 206 17.91 -15.85 -12.86
N GLU A 207 18.90 -15.25 -12.26
CA GLU A 207 19.56 -14.04 -12.81
C GLU A 207 20.24 -14.29 -14.15
N GLY A 208 20.70 -15.52 -14.41
CA GLY A 208 21.50 -15.85 -15.59
C GLY A 208 22.83 -15.11 -15.61
N ALA A 209 23.42 -15.03 -16.80
CA ALA A 209 24.69 -14.29 -17.00
C ALA A 209 24.47 -12.77 -17.08
N VAL A 210 25.53 -12.00 -16.83
CA VAL A 210 25.55 -10.54 -17.05
C VAL A 210 25.14 -10.21 -18.49
N GLY A 211 24.31 -9.20 -18.65
CA GLY A 211 23.75 -8.77 -19.94
C GLY A 211 22.56 -9.59 -20.44
N THR A 212 22.11 -10.63 -19.70
CA THR A 212 20.90 -11.40 -20.02
C THR A 212 19.70 -10.91 -19.25
N THR A 213 18.47 -11.29 -19.67
CA THR A 213 17.23 -10.96 -18.95
C THR A 213 17.08 -11.76 -17.65
N GLY A 214 17.79 -12.87 -17.50
CA GLY A 214 17.43 -13.93 -16.55
C GLY A 214 16.17 -14.68 -16.98
N THR A 215 15.62 -15.46 -16.07
CA THR A 215 14.41 -16.23 -16.29
C THR A 215 13.46 -16.10 -15.12
N TRP A 216 12.22 -15.73 -15.38
CA TRP A 216 11.14 -15.71 -14.40
C TRP A 216 10.23 -16.93 -14.59
N THR A 217 10.08 -17.74 -13.55
CA THR A 217 9.19 -18.90 -13.53
C THR A 217 8.17 -18.73 -12.42
N PRO A 218 6.89 -18.44 -12.73
CA PRO A 218 5.84 -18.38 -11.73
C PRO A 218 5.72 -19.68 -10.94
N SER A 219 5.43 -19.59 -9.64
CA SER A 219 5.26 -20.76 -8.77
C SER A 219 4.00 -21.55 -9.17
N GLU A 220 4.12 -22.88 -9.24
CA GLU A 220 2.99 -23.77 -9.48
C GLU A 220 2.18 -24.01 -8.19
N GLY A 221 0.88 -24.30 -8.36
CA GLY A 221 -0.02 -24.60 -7.24
C GLY A 221 -0.44 -23.39 -6.41
N VAL A 222 -0.09 -22.17 -6.82
CA VAL A 222 -0.53 -20.90 -6.23
C VAL A 222 -1.40 -20.17 -7.25
N ALA A 223 -2.32 -19.34 -6.79
CA ALA A 223 -3.09 -18.48 -7.69
C ALA A 223 -2.14 -17.61 -8.54
N PRO A 224 -2.33 -17.53 -9.85
CA PRO A 224 -1.42 -16.84 -10.77
C PRO A 224 -1.40 -15.32 -10.55
N LEU A 225 -2.47 -14.79 -9.97
CA LEU A 225 -2.62 -13.38 -9.57
C LEU A 225 -3.35 -13.34 -8.24
N ILE A 226 -2.67 -12.85 -7.19
CA ILE A 226 -3.24 -12.69 -5.85
C ILE A 226 -3.42 -11.20 -5.60
N PRO A 227 -4.63 -10.72 -5.25
CA PRO A 227 -4.84 -9.30 -4.96
C PRO A 227 -4.06 -8.87 -3.72
N LEU A 228 -3.50 -7.66 -3.76
CA LEU A 228 -2.87 -7.03 -2.60
C LEU A 228 -3.91 -6.48 -1.64
N ASP A 229 -5.00 -5.99 -2.19
CA ASP A 229 -6.10 -5.39 -1.44
C ASP A 229 -7.41 -5.94 -2.00
N MET A 230 -8.34 -6.24 -1.13
CA MET A 230 -9.61 -6.89 -1.48
C MET A 230 -10.71 -5.88 -1.86
N SER A 231 -10.35 -4.62 -2.08
CA SER A 231 -11.28 -3.54 -2.44
C SER A 231 -12.13 -3.88 -3.65
N ALA A 232 -13.38 -3.45 -3.60
CA ALA A 232 -14.27 -3.60 -4.73
C ALA A 232 -13.90 -2.63 -5.85
N ARG A 233 -13.84 -3.13 -7.06
CA ARG A 233 -13.90 -2.31 -8.25
C ARG A 233 -15.34 -1.86 -8.49
N SER A 234 -15.72 -0.70 -8.02
CA SER A 234 -17.06 -0.19 -8.33
C SER A 234 -17.12 0.59 -9.66
N SER A 235 -16.00 1.13 -10.12
CA SER A 235 -15.80 1.73 -11.46
C SER A 235 -14.33 2.13 -11.64
N PRO A 236 -13.87 2.50 -12.86
CA PRO A 236 -12.58 3.17 -13.03
C PRO A 236 -12.43 4.46 -12.21
N ALA A 237 -13.55 5.05 -11.78
CA ALA A 237 -13.59 6.26 -10.95
C ALA A 237 -13.56 5.98 -9.44
N ALA A 238 -13.52 4.72 -9.01
CA ALA A 238 -13.51 4.31 -7.60
C ALA A 238 -12.47 3.20 -7.37
N MET A 239 -11.23 3.47 -7.75
CA MET A 239 -10.09 2.62 -7.44
C MET A 239 -9.70 2.85 -5.99
N ALA A 240 -10.06 1.93 -5.11
CA ALA A 240 -9.78 2.10 -3.70
C ALA A 240 -8.31 1.79 -3.35
N PHE A 241 -7.61 0.94 -4.12
CA PHE A 241 -6.19 0.65 -3.95
C PHE A 241 -5.56 0.30 -5.29
N TYR A 242 -4.65 1.15 -5.77
CA TYR A 242 -4.05 0.99 -7.10
C TYR A 242 -2.63 1.55 -7.18
N ALA A 243 -1.90 1.18 -8.24
CA ALA A 243 -0.58 1.71 -8.59
C ALA A 243 0.43 1.70 -7.42
N SER A 244 0.30 0.73 -6.52
CA SER A 244 1.13 0.65 -5.32
C SER A 244 2.59 0.45 -5.66
N LYS A 245 3.44 0.98 -4.80
CA LYS A 245 4.89 0.79 -4.83
C LYS A 245 5.39 0.40 -3.46
N SER A 246 6.47 -0.36 -3.47
CA SER A 246 7.12 -0.78 -2.23
C SER A 246 8.60 -0.41 -2.19
N PHE A 247 9.14 -0.37 -1.00
CA PHE A 247 10.56 -0.24 -0.77
C PHE A 247 11.02 -1.11 0.40
N LEU A 248 12.30 -1.41 0.44
CA LEU A 248 12.93 -2.08 1.57
C LEU A 248 13.35 -1.02 2.58
N ASP A 249 12.72 -1.02 3.74
CA ASP A 249 13.17 -0.25 4.89
C ASP A 249 14.26 -1.05 5.62
N PRO A 250 15.47 -0.52 5.77
CA PRO A 250 16.59 -1.25 6.37
C PRO A 250 16.50 -1.37 7.90
N VAL A 251 15.47 -0.79 8.54
CA VAL A 251 15.32 -0.84 9.99
C VAL A 251 15.16 -2.29 10.46
N GLY A 252 15.88 -2.65 11.51
CA GLY A 252 15.91 -4.02 12.04
C GLY A 252 16.51 -5.02 11.06
N ALA A 253 15.79 -6.11 10.80
CA ALA A 253 16.18 -7.15 9.83
C ALA A 253 15.85 -6.79 8.38
N GLY A 254 15.35 -5.58 8.15
CA GLY A 254 14.77 -5.16 6.89
C GLY A 254 13.30 -5.57 6.76
N ARG A 255 12.46 -4.62 6.42
CA ARG A 255 11.03 -4.86 6.19
C ARG A 255 10.60 -4.20 4.88
N ARG A 256 9.66 -4.83 4.19
CA ARG A 256 9.11 -4.26 2.97
C ARG A 256 7.85 -3.50 3.28
N ILE A 257 7.80 -2.24 2.83
CA ILE A 257 6.69 -1.34 3.10
C ILE A 257 6.04 -0.96 1.79
N TYR A 258 4.71 -1.00 1.76
CA TYR A 258 3.86 -0.63 0.63
C TYR A 258 3.05 0.62 0.93
N TRP A 259 2.87 1.43 -0.12
CA TRP A 259 1.79 2.42 -0.25
C TRP A 259 1.02 2.18 -1.53
N GLY A 260 -0.29 2.35 -1.47
CA GLY A 260 -1.16 2.37 -2.63
C GLY A 260 -1.72 3.76 -2.88
N TRP A 261 -2.11 4.03 -4.10
CA TRP A 261 -2.92 5.17 -4.45
C TRP A 261 -4.39 4.84 -4.19
N ALA A 262 -5.04 5.60 -3.32
CA ALA A 262 -6.46 5.51 -3.04
C ALA A 262 -7.21 6.64 -3.78
N LEU A 263 -8.03 6.29 -4.76
CA LEU A 263 -8.90 7.24 -5.44
C LEU A 263 -10.21 7.35 -4.65
N VAL A 264 -10.23 8.28 -3.69
CA VAL A 264 -11.35 8.50 -2.77
C VAL A 264 -11.78 9.98 -2.81
N PRO A 265 -13.09 10.29 -2.65
CA PRO A 265 -13.56 11.68 -2.64
C PRO A 265 -12.91 12.50 -1.51
N PRO A 266 -12.70 13.82 -1.70
CA PRO A 266 -12.97 14.61 -2.92
C PRO A 266 -11.86 14.53 -3.97
N GLN A 267 -10.70 13.98 -3.61
CA GLN A 267 -9.52 13.77 -4.45
C GLN A 267 -8.84 12.47 -4.06
N SER A 268 -7.71 12.14 -4.67
CA SER A 268 -6.93 10.96 -4.31
C SER A 268 -6.01 11.22 -3.12
N THR A 269 -5.63 10.13 -2.44
CA THR A 269 -4.66 10.13 -1.35
C THR A 269 -3.74 8.91 -1.43
N GLN A 270 -2.71 8.88 -0.59
CA GLN A 270 -1.95 7.65 -0.33
C GLN A 270 -2.66 6.85 0.77
N THR A 271 -2.64 5.53 0.67
CA THR A 271 -3.10 4.64 1.75
C THR A 271 -2.17 4.73 2.95
N LEU A 272 -2.54 4.11 4.06
CA LEU A 272 -1.62 3.89 5.16
C LEU A 272 -0.42 3.03 4.70
N PRO A 273 0.77 3.26 5.27
CA PRO A 273 1.91 2.38 5.06
C PRO A 273 1.63 0.98 5.61
N ARG A 274 1.94 -0.04 4.81
CA ARG A 274 1.70 -1.45 5.16
C ARG A 274 3.01 -2.22 5.18
N VAL A 275 3.30 -2.89 6.27
CA VAL A 275 4.38 -3.88 6.33
C VAL A 275 3.92 -5.14 5.63
N THR A 276 4.77 -5.65 4.74
CA THR A 276 4.49 -6.88 3.99
C THR A 276 5.40 -7.99 4.46
N GLU A 277 4.80 -9.12 4.84
CA GLU A 277 5.50 -10.32 5.28
C GLU A 277 5.01 -11.54 4.49
N PHE A 278 5.80 -12.59 4.48
CA PHE A 278 5.46 -13.83 3.79
C PHE A 278 4.86 -14.85 4.75
N HIS A 279 3.67 -15.35 4.43
CA HIS A 279 3.02 -16.44 5.16
C HIS A 279 3.08 -17.74 4.36
N ALA A 280 4.11 -18.54 4.61
CA ALA A 280 4.40 -19.74 3.81
C ALA A 280 3.26 -20.77 3.84
N GLY A 281 2.68 -21.04 5.01
CA GLY A 281 1.61 -22.03 5.17
C GLY A 281 0.31 -21.67 4.44
N LEU A 282 0.03 -20.38 4.23
CA LEU A 282 -1.12 -19.90 3.45
C LEU A 282 -0.75 -19.54 2.01
N GLN A 283 0.53 -19.50 1.69
CA GLN A 283 1.05 -19.11 0.35
C GLN A 283 0.61 -17.70 -0.06
N ILE A 284 0.63 -16.76 0.88
CA ILE A 284 0.24 -15.36 0.64
C ILE A 284 1.28 -14.39 1.20
N LEU A 285 1.22 -13.15 0.73
CA LEU A 285 1.74 -12.00 1.48
C LEU A 285 0.67 -11.52 2.45
N THR A 286 1.10 -11.11 3.65
CA THR A 286 0.25 -10.36 4.59
C THR A 286 0.57 -8.87 4.48
N PHE A 287 -0.42 -8.01 4.73
CA PHE A 287 -0.30 -6.56 4.64
C PHE A 287 -0.82 -5.94 5.93
N LYS A 288 0.09 -5.72 6.89
CA LYS A 288 -0.24 -5.17 8.21
C LYS A 288 -0.10 -3.66 8.21
N PRO A 289 -0.91 -2.92 9.00
CA PRO A 289 -0.60 -1.51 9.26
C PRO A 289 0.83 -1.38 9.82
N LEU A 290 1.51 -0.32 9.44
CA LEU A 290 2.83 -0.02 9.99
C LEU A 290 2.71 0.18 11.52
N PRO A 291 3.50 -0.51 12.37
CA PRO A 291 3.38 -0.38 13.83
C PRO A 291 3.57 1.05 14.35
N GLU A 292 4.37 1.86 13.67
CA GLU A 292 4.62 3.27 14.03
C GLU A 292 3.35 4.14 14.00
N LEU A 293 2.29 3.68 13.31
CA LEU A 293 0.96 4.36 13.33
C LEU A 293 0.36 4.44 14.73
N GLU A 294 0.74 3.53 15.66
CA GLU A 294 0.34 3.63 17.06
C GLU A 294 0.78 4.94 17.73
N GLY A 295 1.84 5.56 17.23
CA GLY A 295 2.30 6.88 17.67
C GLY A 295 1.35 8.03 17.35
N LEU A 296 0.29 7.79 16.57
CA LEU A 296 -0.78 8.76 16.31
C LEU A 296 -1.95 8.63 17.29
N ARG A 297 -2.01 7.57 18.12
CA ARG A 297 -3.10 7.34 19.06
C ARG A 297 -3.09 8.39 20.16
N ALA A 298 -4.14 9.20 20.22
CA ALA A 298 -4.34 10.13 21.32
C ALA A 298 -4.69 9.40 22.62
N ALA A 299 -4.20 9.88 23.73
CA ALA A 299 -4.49 9.34 25.05
C ALA A 299 -5.40 10.29 25.86
N PRO A 300 -6.37 9.77 26.63
CA PRO A 300 -6.77 8.36 26.75
C PRO A 300 -7.53 7.86 25.51
N PRO A 301 -7.65 6.54 25.31
CA PRO A 301 -8.50 5.98 24.26
C PRO A 301 -9.95 6.44 24.41
N LEU A 302 -10.66 6.58 23.29
CA LEU A 302 -12.09 6.92 23.26
C LEU A 302 -12.97 5.82 23.88
N ALA A 303 -12.55 4.56 23.72
CA ALA A 303 -13.12 3.40 24.38
C ALA A 303 -12.05 2.35 24.65
N ALA A 304 -12.14 1.67 25.78
CA ALA A 304 -11.28 0.54 26.14
C ALA A 304 -12.11 -0.47 26.94
N LEU A 305 -12.38 -1.62 26.33
CA LEU A 305 -13.22 -2.69 26.91
C LEU A 305 -12.49 -4.02 26.75
N ASP A 306 -12.25 -4.71 27.85
CA ASP A 306 -11.55 -6.00 27.83
C ASP A 306 -12.41 -7.12 27.23
N SER A 307 -13.75 -7.02 27.40
CA SER A 307 -14.67 -8.11 27.09
C SER A 307 -16.06 -7.56 26.80
N VAL A 308 -16.60 -7.87 25.62
CA VAL A 308 -17.92 -7.43 25.16
C VAL A 308 -18.68 -8.64 24.63
N PRO A 309 -19.69 -9.16 25.33
CA PRO A 309 -20.57 -10.20 24.82
C PRO A 309 -21.55 -9.62 23.81
N LEU A 310 -21.65 -10.25 22.64
CA LEU A 310 -22.52 -9.84 21.53
C LEU A 310 -23.51 -10.96 21.21
N GLY A 311 -24.67 -10.62 20.61
CA GLY A 311 -25.62 -11.57 20.06
C GLY A 311 -26.37 -12.44 21.10
N SER A 312 -26.23 -12.17 22.40
CA SER A 312 -27.02 -12.78 23.46
C SER A 312 -28.27 -11.92 23.76
N ALA A 313 -29.30 -12.53 24.30
CA ALA A 313 -30.64 -11.93 24.50
C ALA A 313 -30.61 -10.45 24.90
N GLY A 314 -30.85 -9.56 23.95
CA GLY A 314 -31.01 -8.12 24.17
C GLY A 314 -29.84 -7.25 23.70
N SER A 315 -28.74 -7.79 23.16
CA SER A 315 -27.56 -7.02 22.69
C SER A 315 -27.03 -7.50 21.34
N GLU A 316 -27.88 -7.43 20.31
CA GLU A 316 -27.43 -7.65 18.94
C GLU A 316 -26.39 -6.61 18.52
N ARG A 317 -26.45 -5.41 19.10
CA ARG A 317 -25.56 -4.28 18.88
C ARG A 317 -25.10 -3.67 20.18
N VAL A 318 -23.82 -3.32 20.28
CA VAL A 318 -23.20 -2.65 21.42
C VAL A 318 -22.57 -1.35 20.97
N TRP A 319 -23.10 -0.24 21.47
CA TRP A 319 -22.56 1.10 21.24
C TRP A 319 -21.29 1.31 22.04
N LEU A 320 -20.23 1.82 21.40
CA LEU A 320 -18.92 1.96 22.02
C LEU A 320 -18.67 3.32 22.71
N GLY A 321 -19.58 4.27 22.55
CA GLY A 321 -19.53 5.52 23.29
C GLY A 321 -20.03 6.74 22.52
N ASP A 322 -20.40 7.78 23.27
CA ASP A 322 -20.76 9.12 22.77
C ASP A 322 -19.50 9.99 22.83
N TRP A 323 -18.86 10.20 21.69
CA TRP A 323 -17.67 11.02 21.60
C TRP A 323 -17.99 12.44 21.15
N ALA A 324 -17.02 13.35 21.32
CA ALA A 324 -17.14 14.69 20.77
C ALA A 324 -17.33 14.64 19.26
N ALA A 325 -18.12 15.56 18.72
CA ALA A 325 -18.37 15.66 17.28
C ALA A 325 -17.05 15.64 16.49
N GLY A 326 -16.94 14.74 15.52
CA GLY A 326 -15.76 14.58 14.67
C GLY A 326 -14.67 13.65 15.23
N ALA A 327 -14.70 13.24 16.49
CA ALA A 327 -13.64 12.38 17.05
C ALA A 327 -13.54 11.00 16.40
N GLY A 328 -14.63 10.48 15.82
CA GLY A 328 -14.64 9.22 15.07
C GLY A 328 -14.24 9.36 13.61
N ASN A 329 -14.09 10.57 13.07
CA ASN A 329 -13.75 10.79 11.66
C ASN A 329 -12.27 10.48 11.36
N THR A 330 -11.41 10.56 12.37
CA THR A 330 -10.00 10.18 12.32
C THR A 330 -9.73 9.27 13.50
N SER A 331 -9.91 7.98 13.32
CA SER A 331 -9.92 7.03 14.43
C SER A 331 -9.44 5.64 14.02
N GLU A 332 -9.02 4.88 15.02
CA GLU A 332 -8.65 3.48 14.88
C GLU A 332 -9.52 2.64 15.83
N LEU A 333 -10.13 1.57 15.34
CA LEU A 333 -10.73 0.51 16.15
C LEU A 333 -9.88 -0.76 16.04
N VAL A 334 -9.46 -1.27 17.20
CA VAL A 334 -8.84 -2.58 17.34
C VAL A 334 -9.79 -3.48 18.10
N VAL A 335 -10.06 -4.66 17.55
CA VAL A 335 -10.96 -5.64 18.20
C VAL A 335 -10.60 -7.06 17.83
N THR A 336 -10.74 -7.99 18.75
CA THR A 336 -10.60 -9.43 18.52
C THR A 336 -11.93 -10.12 18.79
N PHE A 337 -12.45 -10.84 17.81
CA PHE A 337 -13.66 -11.66 17.95
C PHE A 337 -13.28 -13.14 18.11
N ALA A 338 -13.81 -13.80 19.12
CA ALA A 338 -13.73 -15.26 19.19
C ALA A 338 -14.58 -15.87 18.07
N LEU A 339 -14.03 -16.84 17.34
CA LEU A 339 -14.78 -17.57 16.33
C LEU A 339 -15.88 -18.40 16.99
N PRO A 340 -17.15 -18.18 16.64
CA PRO A 340 -18.26 -18.87 17.28
C PRO A 340 -18.27 -20.37 16.96
N ALA A 341 -18.64 -21.19 17.94
CA ALA A 341 -18.93 -22.60 17.74
C ALA A 341 -20.41 -22.79 17.40
N GLY A 342 -20.77 -23.89 16.76
CA GLY A 342 -22.16 -24.25 16.49
C GLY A 342 -22.42 -24.60 15.04
N ALA A 343 -23.70 -24.52 14.64
CA ALA A 343 -24.13 -24.79 13.27
C ALA A 343 -24.70 -23.52 12.63
N GLY A 344 -24.41 -23.33 11.36
CA GLY A 344 -24.88 -22.21 10.57
C GLY A 344 -23.93 -21.00 10.59
N VAL A 345 -24.08 -20.17 9.58
CA VAL A 345 -23.25 -18.96 9.42
C VAL A 345 -23.59 -17.93 10.49
N VAL A 346 -22.60 -17.39 11.14
CA VAL A 346 -22.73 -16.30 12.11
C VAL A 346 -22.10 -15.03 11.54
N SER A 347 -22.90 -13.97 11.45
CA SER A 347 -22.47 -12.64 11.01
C SER A 347 -22.15 -11.79 12.24
N PHE A 348 -20.96 -11.20 12.29
CA PHE A 348 -20.52 -10.29 13.36
C PHE A 348 -19.55 -9.24 12.79
N GLY A 349 -19.23 -8.24 13.57
CA GLY A 349 -18.30 -7.21 13.14
C GLY A 349 -18.49 -5.87 13.82
N ALA A 350 -18.11 -4.81 13.11
CA ALA A 350 -18.22 -3.44 13.57
C ALA A 350 -18.89 -2.55 12.52
N ALA A 351 -19.54 -1.49 12.97
CA ALA A 351 -19.98 -0.40 12.11
C ALA A 351 -19.32 0.90 12.58
N VAL A 352 -18.77 1.65 11.64
CA VAL A 352 -18.10 2.92 11.89
C VAL A 352 -18.94 4.09 11.38
N LEU A 353 -18.68 5.28 11.90
CA LEU A 353 -19.42 6.52 11.59
C LEU A 353 -20.93 6.39 11.79
N VAL A 354 -21.32 5.73 12.87
CA VAL A 354 -22.72 5.54 13.22
C VAL A 354 -23.25 6.81 13.88
N GLY A 355 -24.42 7.28 13.44
CA GLY A 355 -25.13 8.38 14.10
C GLY A 355 -25.63 7.97 15.49
N ALA A 356 -25.69 8.94 16.44
CA ALA A 356 -26.18 8.68 17.79
C ALA A 356 -27.59 8.07 17.79
N PRO A 357 -27.88 7.09 18.65
CA PRO A 357 -29.16 6.41 18.68
C PRO A 357 -30.41 7.31 18.92
N SER A 358 -30.20 8.53 19.40
CA SER A 358 -31.25 9.51 19.72
C SER A 358 -31.74 10.37 18.55
N GLY A 359 -31.07 10.29 17.37
CA GLY A 359 -31.45 11.04 16.17
C GLY A 359 -32.29 10.19 15.24
N GLY A 360 -33.59 10.45 15.11
CA GLY A 360 -34.54 9.67 14.31
C GLY A 360 -34.35 9.67 12.78
N GLY A 361 -33.14 9.78 12.27
CA GLY A 361 -32.79 9.62 10.86
C GLY A 361 -32.19 8.23 10.60
N ALA A 362 -32.33 7.71 9.38
CA ALA A 362 -31.67 6.49 8.97
C ALA A 362 -30.15 6.63 9.21
N ASN A 363 -29.64 5.84 10.15
CA ASN A 363 -28.24 5.90 10.55
C ASN A 363 -27.37 5.47 9.36
N ALA A 364 -26.78 6.44 8.69
CA ALA A 364 -25.71 6.15 7.72
C ALA A 364 -24.53 5.60 8.54
N SER A 365 -24.19 4.34 8.30
CA SER A 365 -23.02 3.69 8.90
C SER A 365 -22.31 2.87 7.84
N THR A 366 -21.04 2.68 8.00
CA THR A 366 -20.27 1.76 7.15
C THR A 366 -20.02 0.48 7.93
N PRO A 367 -20.76 -0.60 7.63
CA PRO A 367 -20.56 -1.88 8.29
C PRO A 367 -19.32 -2.59 7.72
N ILE A 368 -18.58 -3.21 8.62
CA ILE A 368 -17.55 -4.20 8.35
C ILE A 368 -18.07 -5.52 8.89
N THR A 369 -18.49 -6.40 8.01
CA THR A 369 -19.16 -7.65 8.37
C THR A 369 -18.24 -8.84 8.15
N LEU A 370 -18.17 -9.70 9.15
CA LEU A 370 -17.48 -10.98 9.11
C LEU A 370 -18.53 -12.08 9.14
N ASP A 371 -18.61 -12.89 8.11
CA ASP A 371 -19.50 -14.06 8.00
C ASP A 371 -18.66 -15.32 8.17
N TYR A 372 -18.84 -15.99 9.29
CA TYR A 372 -18.12 -17.22 9.63
C TYR A 372 -19.04 -18.42 9.59
N ASP A 373 -18.61 -19.46 8.84
CA ASP A 373 -19.22 -20.79 8.84
C ASP A 373 -18.38 -21.75 9.70
N PRO A 374 -18.85 -22.09 10.91
CA PRO A 374 -18.13 -23.02 11.80
C PRO A 374 -17.97 -24.44 11.22
N ALA A 375 -18.95 -24.88 10.43
CA ALA A 375 -18.94 -26.24 9.87
C ALA A 375 -17.88 -26.41 8.76
N ALA A 376 -17.68 -25.37 7.98
CA ALA A 376 -16.69 -25.34 6.90
C ALA A 376 -15.37 -24.71 7.34
N HIS A 377 -15.30 -24.04 8.50
CA HIS A 377 -14.17 -23.21 8.93
C HIS A 377 -13.80 -22.17 7.88
N VAL A 378 -14.80 -21.44 7.37
CA VAL A 378 -14.65 -20.43 6.33
C VAL A 378 -15.09 -19.07 6.87
N LEU A 379 -14.26 -18.08 6.67
CA LEU A 379 -14.51 -16.68 7.01
C LEU A 379 -14.54 -15.83 5.73
N ASN A 380 -15.59 -15.05 5.58
CA ASN A 380 -15.66 -13.99 4.58
C ASN A 380 -15.76 -12.63 5.29
N ALA A 381 -15.04 -11.64 4.78
CA ALA A 381 -15.15 -10.27 5.22
C ALA A 381 -15.79 -9.40 4.13
N THR A 382 -16.73 -8.56 4.52
CA THR A 382 -17.39 -7.57 3.64
C THR A 382 -17.12 -6.18 4.17
N VAL A 383 -16.56 -5.33 3.32
CA VAL A 383 -16.25 -3.93 3.59
C VAL A 383 -16.78 -3.07 2.44
N GLY A 384 -17.80 -2.26 2.71
CA GLY A 384 -18.49 -1.52 1.66
C GLY A 384 -19.14 -2.49 0.65
N ALA A 385 -18.72 -2.39 -0.63
CA ALA A 385 -19.18 -3.26 -1.71
C ALA A 385 -18.25 -4.48 -1.96
N ALA A 386 -17.15 -4.58 -1.23
CA ALA A 386 -16.17 -5.66 -1.38
C ALA A 386 -16.45 -6.82 -0.45
N THR A 387 -16.45 -8.05 -0.96
CA THR A 387 -16.48 -9.27 -0.15
C THR A 387 -15.34 -10.18 -0.58
N ALA A 388 -14.57 -10.65 0.37
CA ALA A 388 -13.47 -11.58 0.12
C ALA A 388 -13.35 -12.64 1.22
N ALA A 389 -12.87 -13.82 0.83
CA ALA A 389 -12.49 -14.85 1.79
C ALA A 389 -11.23 -14.42 2.55
N VAL A 390 -11.24 -14.62 3.87
CA VAL A 390 -10.09 -14.44 4.74
C VAL A 390 -9.47 -15.80 4.99
N PRO A 391 -8.22 -16.04 4.58
CA PRO A 391 -7.59 -17.34 4.78
C PRO A 391 -7.45 -17.70 6.27
N LEU A 392 -7.98 -18.83 6.68
CA LEU A 392 -7.87 -19.37 8.02
C LEU A 392 -6.95 -20.60 8.06
N LEU A 393 -6.25 -20.75 9.17
CA LEU A 393 -5.56 -21.99 9.55
C LEU A 393 -6.49 -22.84 10.42
N PRO A 394 -6.34 -24.18 10.42
CA PRO A 394 -7.19 -25.07 11.22
C PRO A 394 -7.19 -24.77 12.73
N GLY A 395 -6.18 -24.09 13.25
CA GLY A 395 -6.06 -23.72 14.66
C GLY A 395 -6.52 -22.32 15.00
N ASP A 396 -7.00 -21.53 14.03
CA ASP A 396 -7.49 -20.18 14.29
C ASP A 396 -8.81 -20.26 15.11
N ALA A 397 -8.82 -19.63 16.27
CA ALA A 397 -9.95 -19.60 17.20
C ALA A 397 -10.52 -18.19 17.40
N ALA A 398 -9.87 -17.19 16.82
CA ALA A 398 -10.26 -15.80 16.93
C ALA A 398 -9.88 -15.04 15.64
N VAL A 399 -10.51 -13.90 15.43
CA VAL A 399 -10.27 -12.98 14.32
C VAL A 399 -9.93 -11.62 14.90
N ASP A 400 -8.72 -11.14 14.66
CA ASP A 400 -8.35 -9.75 14.92
C ASP A 400 -8.73 -8.86 13.74
N VAL A 401 -9.20 -7.67 14.07
CA VAL A 401 -9.59 -6.66 13.08
C VAL A 401 -9.07 -5.31 13.52
N HIS A 402 -8.35 -4.64 12.63
CA HIS A 402 -7.96 -3.24 12.75
C HIS A 402 -8.71 -2.42 11.70
N ILE A 403 -9.40 -1.37 12.12
CA ILE A 403 -10.15 -0.47 11.24
C ILE A 403 -9.63 0.94 11.45
N PHE A 404 -9.12 1.53 10.40
CA PHE A 404 -8.75 2.94 10.36
C PHE A 404 -9.81 3.71 9.61
N VAL A 405 -10.26 4.79 10.21
CA VAL A 405 -11.21 5.75 9.61
C VAL A 405 -10.46 7.04 9.36
N ASP A 406 -10.48 7.53 8.12
CA ASP A 406 -9.92 8.82 7.76
C ASP A 406 -10.90 9.59 6.87
N ASN A 407 -11.77 10.35 7.53
CA ASN A 407 -12.77 11.25 6.94
C ASN A 407 -13.62 10.61 5.83
N THR A 408 -13.05 10.34 4.66
CA THR A 408 -13.77 9.91 3.44
C THR A 408 -13.48 8.47 3.03
N PHE A 409 -12.60 7.78 3.74
CA PHE A 409 -12.30 6.37 3.47
C PHE A 409 -11.91 5.60 4.73
N ILE A 410 -11.94 4.28 4.61
CA ILE A 410 -11.51 3.36 5.64
C ILE A 410 -10.49 2.38 5.08
N GLU A 411 -9.58 1.97 5.94
CA GLU A 411 -8.73 0.80 5.71
C GLU A 411 -8.96 -0.24 6.79
N VAL A 412 -9.20 -1.48 6.38
CA VAL A 412 -9.54 -2.59 7.27
C VAL A 412 -8.55 -3.72 7.07
N PHE A 413 -7.98 -4.18 8.17
CA PHE A 413 -7.02 -5.27 8.18
C PHE A 413 -7.56 -6.41 9.05
N VAL A 414 -7.62 -7.60 8.48
CA VAL A 414 -8.22 -8.78 9.12
C VAL A 414 -7.16 -9.87 9.24
N MET A 415 -7.07 -10.51 10.40
CA MET A 415 -6.17 -11.63 10.68
C MET A 415 -4.71 -11.28 10.40
N GLU A 416 -4.18 -10.29 11.13
CA GLU A 416 -2.81 -9.84 10.93
C GLU A 416 -2.49 -9.48 9.46
N GLY A 417 -3.47 -8.92 8.75
CA GLY A 417 -3.34 -8.52 7.35
C GLY A 417 -3.36 -9.67 6.34
N ARG A 418 -3.93 -10.84 6.66
CA ARG A 418 -4.23 -11.90 5.67
C ARG A 418 -5.24 -11.42 4.64
N ALA A 419 -6.10 -10.48 5.02
CA ALA A 419 -6.91 -9.70 4.10
C ALA A 419 -6.86 -8.22 4.49
N ALA A 420 -6.69 -7.35 3.50
CA ALA A 420 -6.72 -5.91 3.65
C ALA A 420 -7.74 -5.31 2.69
N PHE A 421 -8.45 -4.28 3.11
CA PHE A 421 -9.47 -3.60 2.32
C PHE A 421 -9.27 -2.10 2.43
N THR A 422 -9.42 -1.41 1.32
CA THR A 422 -9.53 0.05 1.23
C THR A 422 -10.89 0.38 0.64
N ALA A 423 -11.68 1.22 1.27
CA ALA A 423 -13.01 1.57 0.79
C ALA A 423 -13.34 3.04 1.03
N SER A 424 -14.00 3.67 0.06
CA SER A 424 -14.58 5.00 0.26
C SER A 424 -15.75 4.92 1.24
N ILE A 425 -15.86 5.93 2.08
CA ILE A 425 -17.03 6.16 2.91
C ILE A 425 -17.85 7.26 2.24
N THR A 426 -19.12 6.98 1.93
CA THR A 426 -20.03 8.03 1.51
C THR A 426 -20.34 8.91 2.72
N SER A 427 -19.98 10.17 2.65
CA SER A 427 -19.91 11.17 3.72
C SER A 427 -21.26 11.56 4.35
N HIS A 428 -22.13 10.63 4.63
CA HIS A 428 -23.41 10.97 5.29
C HIS A 428 -23.29 11.19 6.81
N GLY A 429 -22.14 10.87 7.42
CA GLY A 429 -21.90 11.09 8.85
C GLY A 429 -21.22 12.41 9.19
N ALA A 430 -20.43 12.98 8.30
CA ALA A 430 -19.68 14.20 8.61
C ALA A 430 -20.56 15.45 8.81
N GLU A 431 -21.70 15.52 8.12
CA GLU A 431 -22.67 16.63 8.28
C GLU A 431 -23.57 16.48 9.52
N ALA A 432 -23.69 15.30 10.10
CA ALA A 432 -24.65 15.01 11.16
C ALA A 432 -24.08 15.08 12.59
N GLY A 433 -22.84 15.46 12.78
CA GLY A 433 -22.25 15.67 14.12
C GLY A 433 -22.14 14.41 14.97
N ALA A 434 -22.32 13.21 14.39
CA ALA A 434 -22.29 11.95 15.10
C ALA A 434 -21.21 11.06 14.50
N ALA A 435 -20.26 10.66 15.29
CA ALA A 435 -19.20 9.77 14.90
C ALA A 435 -18.95 8.76 16.00
N GLY A 436 -19.87 7.81 16.11
CA GLY A 436 -19.73 6.66 16.99
C GLY A 436 -19.35 5.42 16.24
N MET A 437 -19.09 4.35 16.98
CA MET A 437 -18.91 3.00 16.49
C MET A 437 -19.77 2.04 17.28
N GLU A 438 -20.14 0.94 16.64
CA GLU A 438 -20.85 -0.14 17.32
C GLU A 438 -20.27 -1.49 16.91
N LEU A 439 -20.33 -2.46 17.80
CA LEU A 439 -20.10 -3.86 17.50
C LEU A 439 -21.44 -4.58 17.37
N PHE A 440 -21.50 -5.59 16.52
CA PHE A 440 -22.73 -6.36 16.32
C PHE A 440 -22.43 -7.85 16.11
N ALA A 441 -23.42 -8.70 16.40
CA ALA A 441 -23.40 -10.11 16.05
C ALA A 441 -24.85 -10.66 15.96
N SER A 442 -25.05 -11.58 15.00
CA SER A 442 -26.32 -12.27 14.77
C SER A 442 -26.55 -13.47 15.70
N ALA A 443 -25.54 -13.92 16.41
CA ALA A 443 -25.54 -15.00 17.39
C ALA A 443 -24.46 -14.73 18.45
N PRO A 444 -24.40 -15.49 19.56
CA PRO A 444 -23.43 -15.24 20.61
C PRO A 444 -21.99 -15.26 20.12
N VAL A 445 -21.29 -14.13 20.21
CA VAL A 445 -19.88 -13.91 19.91
C VAL A 445 -19.26 -13.10 21.03
N GLN A 446 -18.05 -13.46 21.44
CA GLN A 446 -17.27 -12.70 22.41
C GLN A 446 -16.28 -11.80 21.65
N ALA A 447 -16.41 -10.48 21.83
CA ALA A 447 -15.37 -9.54 21.45
C ALA A 447 -14.47 -9.25 22.65
N SER A 448 -13.17 -9.08 22.41
CA SER A 448 -12.17 -8.76 23.42
C SER A 448 -11.15 -7.75 22.86
N ALA A 449 -10.37 -7.16 23.75
CA ALA A 449 -9.36 -6.16 23.40
C ALA A 449 -9.97 -5.03 22.52
N VAL A 450 -11.16 -4.55 22.89
CA VAL A 450 -11.87 -3.50 22.13
C VAL A 450 -11.31 -2.15 22.50
N HIS A 451 -10.53 -1.54 21.61
CA HIS A 451 -9.95 -0.22 21.82
C HIS A 451 -10.31 0.69 20.64
N VAL A 452 -10.76 1.89 20.97
CA VAL A 452 -10.95 2.95 19.97
C VAL A 452 -10.08 4.11 20.33
N TYR A 453 -9.28 4.57 19.39
CA TYR A 453 -8.39 5.71 19.53
C TYR A 453 -8.81 6.83 18.56
N HIS A 454 -8.75 8.06 19.01
CA HIS A 454 -8.65 9.19 18.10
C HIS A 454 -7.21 9.23 17.57
N LEU A 455 -7.06 9.53 16.29
CA LEU A 455 -5.74 9.64 15.66
C LEU A 455 -5.38 11.11 15.44
N GLU A 456 -4.16 11.46 15.82
CA GLU A 456 -3.59 12.78 15.58
C GLU A 456 -3.24 12.97 14.09
N GLY A 457 -3.13 14.23 13.66
CA GLY A 457 -2.71 14.56 12.30
C GLY A 457 -1.28 14.15 12.01
N ILE A 458 -1.03 13.77 10.76
CA ILE A 458 0.30 13.33 10.30
C ILE A 458 1.20 14.47 9.84
N TRP A 459 0.68 15.67 9.62
CA TRP A 459 1.45 16.78 9.07
C TRP A 459 2.19 17.55 10.15
N VAL A 460 3.51 17.64 9.99
CA VAL A 460 4.45 18.38 10.84
C VAL A 460 5.32 19.29 10.00
N SER A 461 6.11 20.14 10.63
CA SER A 461 7.08 20.98 9.93
C SER A 461 8.40 20.24 9.65
N ALA A 462 9.14 20.66 8.64
CA ALA A 462 10.46 20.12 8.33
C ALA A 462 11.47 20.22 9.50
N PRO A 463 11.51 21.30 10.31
CA PRO A 463 12.32 21.33 11.53
C PRO A 463 11.96 20.25 12.56
N GLU A 464 10.67 19.91 12.71
CA GLU A 464 10.23 18.84 13.63
C GLU A 464 10.71 17.48 13.16
N VAL A 465 10.67 17.20 11.84
CA VAL A 465 11.24 15.96 11.27
C VAL A 465 12.74 15.86 11.57
N LEU A 466 13.50 16.94 11.39
CA LEU A 466 14.94 16.95 11.69
C LEU A 466 15.23 16.75 13.18
N ALA A 467 14.42 17.34 14.06
CA ALA A 467 14.56 17.16 15.50
C ALA A 467 14.31 15.70 15.92
N SER A 468 13.30 15.06 15.34
CA SER A 468 12.96 13.65 15.59
C SER A 468 14.06 12.71 15.10
N ALA A 469 14.62 12.95 13.92
CA ALA A 469 15.73 12.16 13.36
C ALA A 469 17.01 12.27 14.20
N GLY A 470 17.31 13.44 14.77
CA GLY A 470 18.46 13.66 15.65
C GLY A 470 18.34 13.00 17.03
N GLY A 471 17.13 12.68 17.47
CA GLY A 471 16.87 11.98 18.74
C GLY A 471 17.03 10.48 18.68
N ALA A 472 16.89 9.87 17.51
CA ALA A 472 16.99 8.42 17.30
C ALA A 472 18.46 7.90 17.24
N GLY A 473 19.44 8.79 17.24
CA GLY A 473 20.88 8.48 17.16
C GLY A 473 21.64 8.58 18.48
N ARG A 474 20.98 8.49 19.65
CA ARG A 474 21.65 8.49 20.97
C ARG A 474 21.34 7.22 21.74
#